data_a9ff995a462ee3a07752573dd6ff1213
#
_entry.id   a9ff995a462ee3a07752573dd6ff1213
#
_cell.length_a   1.000
_cell.length_b   1.000
_cell.length_c   1.000
_cell.angle_alpha   90.00
_cell.angle_beta   90.00
_cell.angle_gamma   90.00
#
_symmetry.space_group_name_H-M   'P 1'
#
loop_
_entity.id
_entity.type
_entity.pdbx_description
1 polymer ?
#
loop_
_entity_poly.entity_id
_entity_poly.type
_entity_poly.pdbx_seq_one_letter_code
_entity_poly.pdbx_strand_id
1 'polypeptide(L)'
;MNNKPRFIRLHSSDDNSVCMFNVDEIVSVYVENSETVILTNADEEESNVKESVDKINNYLTDGFVKCHCSDDNTPMLFNIQHIVRCTTDGETSTVYMHTDVEYEVNESVERIFNGINNPQMYSGRKKSAKKEKVDAEKSSSEKQK
;
A
#
# COMPACT_ATOMS: atom_id res chain seq x y z
N MET A 1 16.54 -19.78 -5.25
CA MET A 1 15.88 -18.63 -5.17
C MET A 1 15.81 -17.91 -6.45
N ASN A 2 14.70 -17.49 -6.76
CA ASN A 2 14.45 -16.83 -8.00
C ASN A 2 14.47 -15.34 -7.83
N ASN A 3 15.39 -14.68 -8.48
CA ASN A 3 15.50 -13.24 -8.35
C ASN A 3 15.09 -12.49 -9.61
N LYS A 4 14.21 -13.11 -10.39
CA LYS A 4 13.73 -12.45 -11.56
C LYS A 4 13.02 -11.18 -11.20
N PRO A 5 13.26 -10.09 -11.89
CA PRO A 5 12.52 -8.85 -11.65
C PRO A 5 11.06 -9.04 -11.99
N ARG A 6 10.22 -8.34 -11.27
CA ARG A 6 8.79 -8.34 -11.52
C ARG A 6 8.39 -6.98 -12.08
N PHE A 7 7.50 -7.01 -13.05
CA PHE A 7 7.01 -5.78 -13.64
C PHE A 7 5.49 -5.80 -13.67
N ILE A 8 4.88 -4.64 -13.56
CA ILE A 8 3.44 -4.50 -13.76
C ILE A 8 3.21 -3.49 -14.88
N ARG A 9 2.09 -3.65 -15.57
CA ARG A 9 1.71 -2.76 -16.65
C ARG A 9 0.54 -1.91 -16.22
N LEU A 10 0.68 -0.61 -16.37
CA LEU A 10 -0.37 0.32 -16.03
C LEU A 10 -0.55 1.30 -17.19
N HIS A 11 -1.48 2.21 -17.05
CA HIS A 11 -1.77 3.17 -18.11
C HIS A 11 -1.59 4.59 -17.61
N SER A 12 -0.87 5.39 -18.36
CA SER A 12 -0.69 6.80 -18.02
C SER A 12 -2.02 7.51 -17.97
N SER A 13 -2.22 8.35 -16.98
CA SER A 13 -3.47 9.09 -16.87
C SER A 13 -3.55 10.18 -17.93
N ASP A 14 -2.43 10.59 -18.50
CA ASP A 14 -2.43 11.66 -19.50
C ASP A 14 -2.94 11.21 -20.84
N ASP A 15 -2.37 10.15 -21.38
CA ASP A 15 -2.66 9.76 -22.76
C ASP A 15 -3.03 8.29 -22.90
N ASN A 16 -3.24 7.61 -21.77
CA ASN A 16 -3.66 6.22 -21.78
C ASN A 16 -2.62 5.28 -22.38
N SER A 17 -1.39 5.74 -22.52
CA SER A 17 -0.34 4.87 -23.03
C SER A 17 0.05 3.86 -21.96
N VAL A 18 0.58 2.73 -22.39
CA VAL A 18 0.99 1.67 -21.47
C VAL A 18 2.34 2.02 -20.87
N CYS A 19 2.44 1.89 -19.55
CA CYS A 19 3.71 2.06 -18.85
C CYS A 19 4.01 0.78 -18.10
N MET A 20 5.28 0.49 -17.94
CA MET A 20 5.71 -0.69 -17.25
C MET A 20 6.57 -0.27 -16.07
N PHE A 21 6.32 -0.83 -14.91
CA PHE A 21 7.07 -0.47 -13.71
C PHE A 21 7.75 -1.69 -13.12
N ASN A 22 9.02 -1.54 -12.78
CA ASN A 22 9.73 -2.57 -12.05
C ASN A 22 9.24 -2.48 -10.61
N VAL A 23 8.63 -3.55 -10.13
CA VAL A 23 7.99 -3.57 -8.81
C VAL A 23 8.98 -3.20 -7.71
N ASP A 24 10.23 -3.66 -7.83
CA ASP A 24 11.22 -3.40 -6.80
C ASP A 24 11.61 -1.92 -6.72
N GLU A 25 11.38 -1.17 -7.79
CA GLU A 25 11.71 0.25 -7.80
C GLU A 25 10.55 1.13 -7.34
N ILE A 26 9.38 0.56 -7.12
CA ILE A 26 8.25 1.34 -6.63
C ILE A 26 8.44 1.57 -5.15
N VAL A 27 8.44 2.83 -4.73
CA VAL A 27 8.56 3.19 -3.32
C VAL A 27 7.19 3.20 -2.67
N SER A 28 6.25 3.88 -3.30
CA SER A 28 4.91 4.01 -2.74
C SER A 28 3.91 4.27 -3.85
N VAL A 29 2.65 4.02 -3.54
CA VAL A 29 1.52 4.31 -4.42
C VAL A 29 0.50 5.03 -3.56
N TYR A 30 -0.01 6.15 -4.04
CA TYR A 30 -0.94 6.94 -3.24
C TYR A 30 -1.87 7.73 -4.15
N VAL A 31 -2.82 8.44 -3.55
CA VAL A 31 -3.79 9.24 -4.30
C VAL A 31 -3.50 10.71 -4.05
N GLU A 32 -3.41 11.49 -5.11
CA GLU A 32 -3.22 12.91 -5.00
C GLU A 32 -4.06 13.59 -6.08
N ASN A 33 -4.87 14.55 -5.70
CA ASN A 33 -5.76 15.24 -6.63
C ASN A 33 -6.63 14.27 -7.42
N SER A 34 -7.15 13.27 -6.71
CA SER A 34 -8.05 12.26 -7.28
C SER A 34 -7.39 11.36 -8.29
N GLU A 35 -6.08 11.36 -8.37
CA GLU A 35 -5.35 10.48 -9.28
C GLU A 35 -4.41 9.58 -8.52
N THR A 36 -4.15 8.42 -9.06
CA THR A 36 -3.21 7.49 -8.48
C THR A 36 -1.80 7.87 -8.92
N VAL A 37 -0.90 7.98 -7.94
CA VAL A 37 0.47 8.38 -8.19
C VAL A 37 1.39 7.25 -7.76
N ILE A 38 2.37 6.94 -8.59
CA ILE A 38 3.41 5.96 -8.27
C ILE A 38 4.72 6.69 -8.13
N LEU A 39 5.35 6.57 -6.97
CA LEU A 39 6.65 7.14 -6.73
C LEU A 39 7.69 6.04 -6.89
N THR A 40 8.67 6.26 -7.75
CA THR A 40 9.74 5.28 -7.94
C THR A 40 11.03 5.77 -7.30
N ASN A 41 11.90 4.83 -7.02
CA ASN A 41 13.17 5.12 -6.38
C ASN A 41 14.13 5.86 -7.31
N ALA A 42 14.02 5.59 -8.59
CA ALA A 42 14.90 6.23 -9.57
C ALA A 42 14.47 7.68 -9.74
N ASP A 43 15.34 8.61 -9.39
CA ASP A 43 15.08 10.03 -9.56
C ASP A 43 13.89 10.54 -8.76
N GLU A 44 13.36 9.73 -7.86
CA GLU A 44 12.19 10.13 -7.06
C GLU A 44 11.09 10.69 -7.96
N GLU A 45 10.88 10.02 -9.08
CA GLU A 45 9.95 10.51 -10.06
C GLU A 45 8.54 10.02 -9.79
N GLU A 46 7.56 10.89 -9.97
CA GLU A 46 6.15 10.56 -9.78
C GLU A 46 5.49 10.32 -11.12
N SER A 47 4.68 9.28 -11.19
CA SER A 47 3.92 8.97 -12.39
C SER A 47 2.46 8.84 -12.05
N ASN A 48 1.60 9.46 -12.84
CA ASN A 48 0.16 9.37 -12.63
C ASN A 48 -0.42 8.31 -13.54
N VAL A 49 -1.21 7.42 -12.97
CA VAL A 49 -1.78 6.30 -13.73
C VAL A 49 -3.27 6.23 -13.53
N LYS A 50 -3.95 5.52 -14.42
CA LYS A 50 -5.39 5.40 -14.38
C LYS A 50 -5.89 4.37 -13.40
N GLU A 51 -5.10 3.36 -13.13
CA GLU A 51 -5.53 2.28 -12.26
C GLU A 51 -5.65 2.77 -10.81
N SER A 52 -6.62 2.24 -10.09
CA SER A 52 -6.78 2.60 -8.69
C SER A 52 -5.71 1.93 -7.84
N VAL A 53 -5.52 2.45 -6.63
CA VAL A 53 -4.57 1.86 -5.69
C VAL A 53 -4.97 0.41 -5.40
N ASP A 54 -6.26 0.13 -5.26
CA ASP A 54 -6.70 -1.23 -4.96
C ASP A 54 -6.42 -2.17 -6.12
N LYS A 55 -6.59 -1.71 -7.34
CA LYS A 55 -6.30 -2.55 -8.49
C LYS A 55 -4.82 -2.85 -8.57
N ILE A 56 -3.99 -1.85 -8.30
CA ILE A 56 -2.55 -2.05 -8.29
C ILE A 56 -2.16 -3.03 -7.19
N ASN A 57 -2.79 -2.90 -6.01
CA ASN A 57 -2.51 -3.81 -4.92
C ASN A 57 -2.77 -5.26 -5.33
N ASN A 58 -3.82 -5.49 -6.11
CA ASN A 58 -4.10 -6.84 -6.60
C ASN A 58 -3.02 -7.36 -7.54
N TYR A 59 -2.44 -6.48 -8.34
CA TYR A 59 -1.37 -6.88 -9.24
C TYR A 59 -0.09 -7.22 -8.47
N LEU A 60 0.17 -6.52 -7.36
CA LEU A 60 1.44 -6.66 -6.65
C LEU A 60 1.54 -7.94 -5.84
N THR A 61 0.46 -8.42 -5.32
CA THR A 61 0.31 -9.67 -4.59
C THR A 61 1.08 -9.76 -3.28
N ASP A 62 2.32 -9.29 -3.21
CA ASP A 62 3.07 -9.31 -1.95
C ASP A 62 4.15 -8.23 -1.98
N GLY A 63 4.83 -8.05 -0.86
CA GLY A 63 5.93 -7.11 -0.79
C GLY A 63 5.51 -5.69 -0.47
N PHE A 64 4.22 -5.43 -0.34
CA PHE A 64 3.70 -4.11 -0.03
C PHE A 64 2.74 -4.19 1.14
N VAL A 65 2.68 -3.12 1.91
CA VAL A 65 1.71 -3.02 2.99
C VAL A 65 0.75 -1.88 2.65
N LYS A 66 -0.53 -2.09 2.91
CA LYS A 66 -1.56 -1.11 2.59
C LYS A 66 -1.91 -0.31 3.83
N CYS A 67 -1.93 0.99 3.69
CA CYS A 67 -2.32 1.90 4.76
C CYS A 67 -3.30 2.92 4.19
N HIS A 68 -3.72 3.85 5.03
CA HIS A 68 -4.65 4.89 4.61
C HIS A 68 -4.13 6.23 5.09
N CYS A 69 -4.16 7.21 4.20
CA CYS A 69 -3.71 8.56 4.49
C CYS A 69 -4.49 9.14 5.65
N SER A 70 -3.81 9.79 6.59
CA SER A 70 -4.47 10.32 7.77
C SER A 70 -5.36 11.52 7.44
N ASP A 71 -5.06 12.22 6.36
CA ASP A 71 -5.85 13.40 6.00
C ASP A 71 -7.19 13.06 5.39
N ASP A 72 -7.22 12.18 4.42
CA ASP A 72 -8.43 11.95 3.65
C ASP A 72 -8.81 10.47 3.56
N ASN A 73 -8.09 9.62 4.28
CA ASN A 73 -8.39 8.19 4.34
C ASN A 73 -8.28 7.48 3.01
N THR A 74 -7.55 8.06 2.06
CA THR A 74 -7.33 7.37 0.78
C THR A 74 -6.32 6.25 0.96
N PRO A 75 -6.42 5.19 0.15
CA PRO A 75 -5.50 4.05 0.31
C PRO A 75 -4.11 4.38 -0.20
N MET A 76 -3.13 3.75 0.41
CA MET A 76 -1.72 3.90 0.04
C MET A 76 -1.05 2.54 0.13
N LEU A 77 -0.03 2.35 -0.68
CA LEU A 77 0.77 1.13 -0.64
C LEU A 77 2.23 1.52 -0.43
N PHE A 78 2.91 0.80 0.44
CA PHE A 78 4.33 1.06 0.70
C PHE A 78 5.12 -0.20 0.41
N ASN A 79 6.18 -0.05 -0.36
CA ASN A 79 7.08 -1.16 -0.63
C ASN A 79 7.86 -1.44 0.65
N ILE A 80 7.70 -2.66 1.17
CA ILE A 80 8.30 -3.01 2.45
C ILE A 80 9.82 -2.84 2.42
N GLN A 81 10.46 -3.12 1.29
CA GLN A 81 11.89 -2.97 1.16
C GLN A 81 12.37 -1.54 1.33
N HIS A 82 11.51 -0.58 1.09
CA HIS A 82 11.92 0.84 1.13
C HIS A 82 11.49 1.54 2.41
N ILE A 83 10.85 0.82 3.34
CA ILE A 83 10.46 1.41 4.62
C ILE A 83 11.69 1.45 5.52
N VAL A 84 12.02 2.63 6.03
CA VAL A 84 13.14 2.78 6.95
C VAL A 84 12.69 2.60 8.40
N ARG A 85 11.58 3.23 8.74
CA ARG A 85 11.05 3.12 10.10
C ARG A 85 9.63 3.67 10.12
N CYS A 86 8.97 3.42 11.22
CA CYS A 86 7.62 3.89 11.42
C CYS A 86 7.48 4.30 12.87
N THR A 87 6.96 5.47 13.14
CA THR A 87 6.83 5.97 14.51
C THR A 87 5.40 6.35 14.80
N THR A 88 5.03 6.27 16.06
CA THR A 88 3.72 6.69 16.52
C THR A 88 3.69 8.19 16.71
N ASP A 89 2.59 8.82 16.30
CA ASP A 89 2.45 10.25 16.44
C ASP A 89 1.01 10.50 16.86
N GLY A 90 0.75 10.43 18.19
CA GLY A 90 -0.61 10.55 18.67
C GLY A 90 -1.42 9.36 18.27
N GLU A 91 -2.51 9.61 17.53
CA GLU A 91 -3.37 8.53 17.08
C GLU A 91 -3.03 8.04 15.69
N THR A 92 -2.01 8.64 15.08
CA THR A 92 -1.59 8.26 13.74
C THR A 92 -0.16 7.76 13.79
N SER A 93 0.36 7.37 12.66
CA SER A 93 1.74 6.92 12.55
C SER A 93 2.37 7.60 11.36
N THR A 94 3.69 7.73 11.41
CA THR A 94 4.44 8.25 10.27
C THR A 94 5.35 7.17 9.74
N VAL A 95 5.25 6.91 8.44
CA VAL A 95 6.07 5.93 7.76
C VAL A 95 7.16 6.67 7.01
N TYR A 96 8.42 6.35 7.33
CA TYR A 96 9.56 7.01 6.70
C TYR A 96 10.16 6.08 5.67
N MET A 97 10.24 6.55 4.44
CA MET A 97 10.79 5.78 3.34
C MET A 97 12.24 6.22 3.09
N HIS A 98 13.01 5.36 2.46
CA HIS A 98 14.44 5.66 2.35
C HIS A 98 14.77 6.73 1.32
N THR A 99 13.79 7.27 0.66
CA THR A 99 14.02 8.39 -0.25
C THR A 99 13.75 9.72 0.42
N ASP A 100 13.75 9.74 1.77
CA ASP A 100 13.46 10.95 2.54
C ASP A 100 12.03 11.43 2.37
N VAL A 101 11.15 10.53 2.01
CA VAL A 101 9.74 10.82 1.91
C VAL A 101 9.05 10.21 3.12
N GLU A 102 8.08 10.91 3.68
CA GLU A 102 7.36 10.38 4.82
C GLU A 102 5.86 10.57 4.60
N TYR A 103 5.09 9.67 5.21
CA TYR A 103 3.64 9.68 5.06
C TYR A 103 2.99 9.47 6.41
N GLU A 104 1.96 10.25 6.69
CA GLU A 104 1.20 10.07 7.92
C GLU A 104 -0.03 9.22 7.61
N VAL A 105 -0.21 8.15 8.36
CA VAL A 105 -1.26 7.18 8.09
C VAL A 105 -2.10 6.92 9.32
N ASN A 106 -3.28 6.36 9.10
CA ASN A 106 -4.22 6.06 10.18
C ASN A 106 -3.86 4.82 10.97
N GLU A 107 -3.15 3.88 10.36
CA GLU A 107 -2.84 2.62 11.01
C GLU A 107 -1.80 2.79 12.10
N SER A 108 -1.90 2.00 13.15
CA SER A 108 -0.92 2.03 14.23
C SER A 108 0.36 1.35 13.79
N VAL A 109 1.44 1.66 14.50
CA VAL A 109 2.73 1.00 14.23
C VAL A 109 2.58 -0.52 14.36
N GLU A 110 1.82 -0.97 15.36
CA GLU A 110 1.65 -2.40 15.54
C GLU A 110 0.93 -3.03 14.39
N ARG A 111 -0.08 -2.34 13.86
CA ARG A 111 -0.83 -2.88 12.75
C ARG A 111 0.03 -2.95 11.50
N ILE A 112 0.85 -1.93 11.28
CA ILE A 112 1.75 -1.92 10.14
C ILE A 112 2.78 -3.04 10.27
N PHE A 113 3.34 -3.19 11.48
CA PHE A 113 4.32 -4.24 11.73
C PHE A 113 3.72 -5.62 11.47
N ASN A 114 2.49 -5.83 11.93
CA ASN A 114 1.82 -7.10 11.69
C ASN A 114 1.56 -7.32 10.21
N GLY A 115 1.22 -6.26 9.48
CA GLY A 115 0.99 -6.37 8.05
C GLY A 115 2.26 -6.74 7.29
N ILE A 116 3.39 -6.21 7.74
CA ILE A 116 4.66 -6.54 7.10
C ILE A 116 5.01 -8.01 7.33
N ASN A 117 4.79 -8.49 8.54
CA ASN A 117 5.14 -9.86 8.88
C ASN A 117 4.10 -10.88 8.46
N ASN A 118 2.88 -10.43 8.22
CA ASN A 118 1.78 -11.28 7.76
C ASN A 118 1.09 -10.61 6.59
N PRO A 119 1.75 -10.56 5.44
CA PRO A 119 1.25 -9.76 4.31
C PRO A 119 -0.15 -10.12 3.88
N GLN A 120 -0.61 -11.33 4.17
CA GLN A 120 -1.94 -11.71 3.75
C GLN A 120 -3.04 -10.89 4.39
N MET A 121 -2.75 -10.28 5.54
CA MET A 121 -3.76 -9.43 6.18
C MET A 121 -4.09 -8.21 5.34
N TYR A 122 -3.19 -7.82 4.45
CA TYR A 122 -3.38 -6.62 3.64
C TYR A 122 -3.32 -6.90 2.16
N SER A 123 -3.48 -8.16 1.78
CA SER A 123 -3.27 -8.51 0.38
C SER A 123 -4.41 -8.14 -0.53
N GLY A 124 -5.48 -7.71 -0.05
CA GLY A 124 -6.61 -7.42 -0.88
C GLY A 124 -7.39 -8.64 -1.30
N ARG A 125 -6.87 -9.86 -1.08
CA ARG A 125 -7.57 -11.01 -1.40
C ARG A 125 -8.51 -11.31 -0.32
N LYS A 126 -9.77 -11.50 -0.59
CA LYS A 126 -10.69 -11.77 0.41
C LYS A 126 -10.65 -13.13 0.76
N LYS A 127 -10.70 -13.43 1.96
CA LYS A 127 -10.87 -14.66 2.36
C LYS A 127 -12.16 -14.92 2.37
N SER A 128 -12.75 -15.20 2.00
CA SER A 128 -14.06 -15.35 1.99
C SER A 128 -14.66 -15.23 3.20
N ALA A 129 -14.96 -14.75 3.37
CA ALA A 129 -15.24 -14.21 4.21
C ALA A 129 -15.59 -14.27 5.22
N LYS A 130 -15.75 -14.37 5.30
CA LYS A 130 -15.86 -13.99 6.16
C LYS A 130 -15.78 -13.81 7.12
N LYS A 131 -16.08 -13.98 7.25
CA LYS A 131 -15.97 -13.30 8.01
C LYS A 131 -15.82 -12.77 8.67
N GLU A 132 -15.96 -12.97 8.76
CA GLU A 132 -15.88 -11.99 9.31
C GLU A 132 -15.77 -11.62 9.90
N LYS A 133 -16.27 -12.27 9.96
CA LYS A 133 -16.26 -11.50 10.46
C LYS A 133 -15.94 -11.26 11.10
N VAL A 134 -16.22 -11.99 11.08
CA VAL A 134 -15.94 -11.19 11.83
C VAL A 134 -15.72 -11.00 12.26
N ASP A 135 -15.96 -11.29 12.36
CA ASP A 135 -15.77 -10.50 13.00
C ASP A 135 -15.64 -10.37 13.41
N ALA A 136 -15.81 -11.04 13.41
CA ALA A 136 -15.82 -10.20 13.92
C ALA A 136 -15.93 -10.16 14.28
N GLU A 137 -15.92 -10.20 14.36
CA GLU A 137 -16.06 -9.59 14.93
C GLU A 137 -15.99 -9.80 15.22
N LYS A 138 -16.16 -10.25 15.11
CA LYS A 138 -16.17 -9.91 15.56
C LYS A 138 -15.99 -9.92 15.91
N SER A 139 -16.40 -10.54 15.88
CA SER A 139 -16.27 -9.92 16.36
C SER A 139 -16.33 -9.99 16.61
N SER A 140 -16.56 -10.46 16.76
CA SER A 140 -16.71 -9.85 17.24
C SER A 140 -16.90 -10.02 17.33
N SER A 141 -17.08 -10.44 17.54
CA SER A 141 -17.34 -9.86 17.80
C SER A 141 -17.54 -10.12 17.68
N GLU A 142 -17.31 -10.14 17.81
CA GLU A 142 -17.56 -9.68 17.94
C GLU A 142 -17.72 -9.93 17.84
N LYS A 143 -18.03 -10.45 17.90
CA LYS A 143 -18.22 -10.02 17.90
C LYS A 143 -18.38 -10.02 17.90
N GLN A 144 -18.65 -10.38 18.03
CA GLN A 144 -18.78 -9.67 18.00
C GLN A 144 -18.91 -9.57 17.89
N LYS A 145 -19.41 -10.10 18.02
CA LYS A 145 -19.58 -9.37 17.93
C LYS A 145 -19.69 -9.38 17.78
#